data_7bee8200eccbcede3d8ce03be5b6b903
#
_entry.id   7bee8200eccbcede3d8ce03be5b6b903
#
_cell.length_a   1.000
_cell.length_b   1.000
_cell.length_c   1.000
_cell.angle_alpha   90.00
_cell.angle_beta   90.00
_cell.angle_gamma   90.00
#
_symmetry.space_group_name_H-M   'P 1'
#
loop_
_entity.id
_entity.type
_entity.pdbx_description
1 polymer ?
#
loop_
_entity_poly.entity_id
_entity_poly.type
_entity_poly.pdbx_seq_one_letter_code
_entity_poly.pdbx_strand_id
1 'polypeptide(L)'
;MELVFTDREGPEERWLAAGGDAEALVAAPVTPVTEELIARMPHLKLIHSDGVGYDRIDLAAARERGIYVCNNKGCNAGAVAQQAVLLILMLLRHALE
;
A
#
# COMPACT_ATOMS: atom_id res chain seq x y z
N MET A 1 -19.36 -6.30 -8.36
CA MET A 1 -18.00 -6.30 -7.79
C MET A 1 -18.06 -6.76 -6.34
N GLU A 2 -17.27 -7.73 -5.97
CA GLU A 2 -17.18 -8.20 -4.59
C GLU A 2 -15.96 -7.63 -3.92
N LEU A 3 -16.13 -7.07 -2.70
CA LEU A 3 -15.04 -6.53 -1.90
C LEU A 3 -14.78 -7.43 -0.70
N VAL A 4 -13.55 -7.85 -0.52
CA VAL A 4 -13.11 -8.65 0.61
C VAL A 4 -12.13 -7.84 1.43
N PHE A 5 -12.45 -7.60 2.70
CA PHE A 5 -11.57 -6.88 3.63
C PHE A 5 -10.85 -7.90 4.51
N THR A 6 -9.56 -7.69 4.70
CA THR A 6 -8.73 -8.57 5.53
C THR A 6 -7.97 -7.78 6.58
N ASP A 7 -7.54 -8.45 7.62
CA ASP A 7 -6.75 -7.84 8.68
C ASP A 7 -5.34 -7.51 8.16
N ARG A 8 -4.89 -6.29 8.41
CA ARG A 8 -3.58 -5.84 8.01
C ARG A 8 -2.44 -6.67 8.60
N GLU A 9 -2.62 -7.16 9.81
CA GLU A 9 -1.59 -7.86 10.59
C GLU A 9 -1.82 -9.38 10.70
N GLY A 10 -2.86 -9.89 10.06
CA GLY A 10 -3.15 -11.31 10.08
C GLY A 10 -2.18 -12.14 9.25
N PRO A 11 -2.14 -13.47 9.47
CA PRO A 11 -1.31 -14.34 8.65
C PRO A 11 -1.76 -14.34 7.19
N GLU A 12 -0.79 -14.42 6.29
CA GLU A 12 -1.00 -14.37 4.84
C GLU A 12 -1.99 -15.43 4.36
N GLU A 13 -1.96 -16.61 4.95
CA GLU A 13 -2.88 -17.70 4.64
C GLU A 13 -4.34 -17.30 4.86
N ARG A 14 -4.61 -16.48 5.85
CA ARG A 14 -5.96 -15.98 6.14
C ARG A 14 -6.43 -15.05 5.01
N TRP A 15 -5.58 -14.18 4.51
CA TRP A 15 -5.93 -13.31 3.38
C TRP A 15 -6.22 -14.14 2.14
N LEU A 16 -5.39 -15.11 1.86
CA LEU A 16 -5.51 -15.96 0.68
C LEU A 16 -6.75 -16.84 0.72
N ALA A 17 -7.11 -17.32 1.92
CA ALA A 17 -8.34 -18.09 2.09
C ALA A 17 -9.59 -17.25 1.80
N ALA A 18 -9.55 -15.95 2.15
CA ALA A 18 -10.66 -15.02 1.94
C ALA A 18 -10.69 -14.42 0.54
N GLY A 19 -9.55 -14.12 -0.06
CA GLY A 19 -9.47 -13.35 -1.31
C GLY A 19 -8.37 -13.74 -2.28
N GLY A 20 -7.83 -14.96 -2.19
CA GLY A 20 -6.73 -15.42 -3.05
C GLY A 20 -7.07 -15.48 -4.53
N ASP A 21 -8.35 -15.47 -4.90
CA ASP A 21 -8.84 -15.44 -6.28
C ASP A 21 -9.13 -14.03 -6.79
N ALA A 22 -8.79 -13.00 -6.02
CA ALA A 22 -9.05 -11.61 -6.40
C ALA A 22 -8.26 -11.19 -7.64
N GLU A 23 -8.85 -10.30 -8.42
CA GLU A 23 -8.20 -9.70 -9.58
C GLU A 23 -7.45 -8.41 -9.24
N ALA A 24 -7.78 -7.78 -8.12
CA ALA A 24 -7.14 -6.57 -7.66
C ALA A 24 -6.86 -6.65 -6.17
N LEU A 25 -5.69 -6.15 -5.78
CA LEU A 25 -5.25 -6.08 -4.39
C LEU A 25 -5.00 -4.61 -4.03
N VAL A 26 -5.66 -4.14 -2.98
CA VAL A 26 -5.35 -2.84 -2.38
C VAL A 26 -4.58 -3.11 -1.09
N ALA A 27 -3.36 -2.66 -1.04
CA ALA A 27 -2.45 -2.92 0.07
C ALA A 27 -1.99 -1.61 0.73
N ALA A 28 -1.86 -1.61 2.05
CA ALA A 28 -1.23 -0.49 2.74
C ALA A 28 0.26 -0.40 2.36
N PRO A 29 0.86 0.80 2.38
CA PRO A 29 2.28 0.96 2.01
C PRO A 29 3.25 0.11 2.84
N VAL A 30 2.85 -0.25 4.04
CA VAL A 30 3.67 -1.06 4.96
C VAL A 30 3.49 -2.57 4.76
N THR A 31 2.51 -2.99 3.99
CA THR A 31 2.21 -4.40 3.77
C THR A 31 3.14 -4.97 2.70
N PRO A 32 3.93 -6.01 3.01
CA PRO A 32 4.79 -6.64 2.01
C PRO A 32 3.95 -7.38 0.97
N VAL A 33 4.17 -7.03 -0.30
CA VAL A 33 3.59 -7.77 -1.43
C VAL A 33 4.75 -8.43 -2.15
N THR A 34 5.04 -9.65 -1.73
CA THR A 34 6.20 -10.41 -2.15
C THR A 34 5.92 -11.22 -3.42
N GLU A 35 6.98 -11.72 -4.04
CA GLU A 35 6.86 -12.64 -5.16
C GLU A 35 6.03 -13.88 -4.78
N GLU A 36 6.22 -14.40 -3.58
CA GLU A 36 5.49 -15.56 -3.07
C GLU A 36 4.00 -15.27 -2.96
N LEU A 37 3.62 -14.09 -2.46
CA LEU A 37 2.23 -13.70 -2.38
C LEU A 37 1.60 -13.56 -3.77
N ILE A 38 2.31 -12.91 -4.68
CA ILE A 38 1.84 -12.73 -6.06
C ILE A 38 1.64 -14.09 -6.74
N ALA A 39 2.55 -15.04 -6.52
CA ALA A 39 2.45 -16.39 -7.07
C ALA A 39 1.22 -17.15 -6.57
N ARG A 40 0.75 -16.83 -5.36
CA ARG A 40 -0.43 -17.46 -4.73
C ARG A 40 -1.75 -16.77 -5.10
N MET A 41 -1.70 -15.71 -5.92
CA MET A 41 -2.87 -14.98 -6.41
C MET A 41 -2.92 -15.05 -7.95
N PRO A 42 -3.36 -16.19 -8.52
CA PRO A 42 -3.23 -16.43 -9.96
C PRO A 42 -4.06 -15.51 -10.85
N HIS A 43 -5.10 -14.89 -10.31
CA HIS A 43 -5.98 -13.99 -11.06
C HIS A 43 -5.67 -12.51 -10.89
N LEU A 44 -4.61 -12.19 -10.16
CA LEU A 44 -4.25 -10.81 -9.85
C LEU A 44 -3.81 -10.06 -11.11
N LYS A 45 -4.42 -8.89 -11.34
CA LYS A 45 -4.15 -8.02 -12.49
C LYS A 45 -3.69 -6.63 -12.07
N LEU A 46 -4.02 -6.22 -10.85
CA LEU A 46 -3.75 -4.87 -10.34
C LEU A 46 -3.35 -4.94 -8.88
N ILE A 47 -2.28 -4.24 -8.54
CA ILE A 47 -1.90 -3.96 -7.15
C ILE A 47 -1.94 -2.45 -6.97
N HIS A 48 -2.74 -1.97 -6.03
CA HIS A 48 -2.83 -0.56 -5.69
C HIS A 48 -2.31 -0.32 -4.28
N SER A 49 -1.28 0.51 -4.15
CA SER A 49 -0.84 0.98 -2.84
C SER A 49 -1.81 2.03 -2.33
N ASP A 50 -2.36 1.82 -1.14
CA ASP A 50 -3.31 2.72 -0.48
C ASP A 50 -2.64 3.99 0.07
N GLY A 51 -1.45 4.28 -0.38
CA GLY A 51 -0.68 5.46 -0.02
C GLY A 51 0.27 5.84 -1.13
N VAL A 52 1.27 6.63 -0.81
CA VAL A 52 2.29 7.06 -1.78
C VAL A 52 3.38 6.00 -1.94
N GLY A 53 3.79 5.35 -0.85
CA GLY A 53 4.87 4.37 -0.85
C GLY A 53 4.51 3.07 -1.57
N TYR A 54 5.48 2.51 -2.26
CA TYR A 54 5.33 1.21 -2.96
C TYR A 54 6.60 0.37 -2.86
N ASP A 55 7.49 0.70 -1.94
CA ASP A 55 8.76 0.01 -1.72
C ASP A 55 8.60 -1.42 -1.18
N ARG A 56 7.43 -1.75 -0.63
CA ARG A 56 7.11 -3.09 -0.15
C ARG A 56 6.52 -4.01 -1.21
N ILE A 57 6.29 -3.49 -2.42
CA ILE A 57 5.76 -4.28 -3.54
C ILE A 57 6.93 -4.77 -4.38
N ASP A 58 6.98 -6.05 -4.65
CA ASP A 58 7.97 -6.63 -5.58
C ASP A 58 7.57 -6.28 -7.02
N LEU A 59 8.09 -5.16 -7.51
CA LEU A 59 7.78 -4.64 -8.83
C LEU A 59 8.25 -5.55 -9.95
N ALA A 60 9.38 -6.22 -9.76
CA ALA A 60 9.91 -7.15 -10.76
C ALA A 60 8.98 -8.35 -10.94
N ALA A 61 8.52 -8.95 -9.84
CA ALA A 61 7.58 -10.06 -9.88
C ALA A 61 6.24 -9.66 -10.50
N ALA A 62 5.72 -8.47 -10.16
CA ALA A 62 4.49 -7.95 -10.75
C ALA A 62 4.64 -7.76 -12.26
N ARG A 63 5.77 -7.19 -12.68
CA ARG A 63 6.06 -6.94 -14.09
C ARG A 63 6.13 -8.24 -14.89
N GLU A 64 6.79 -9.25 -14.37
CA GLU A 64 6.91 -10.56 -15.03
C GLU A 64 5.54 -11.21 -15.29
N ARG A 65 4.57 -10.92 -14.44
CA ARG A 65 3.23 -11.47 -14.56
C ARG A 65 2.24 -10.53 -15.24
N GLY A 66 2.71 -9.38 -15.72
CA GLY A 66 1.84 -8.41 -16.40
C GLY A 66 0.86 -7.72 -15.45
N ILE A 67 1.18 -7.62 -14.17
CA ILE A 67 0.33 -7.00 -13.16
C ILE A 67 0.65 -5.50 -13.12
N TYR A 68 -0.38 -4.66 -13.20
CA TYR A 68 -0.24 -3.22 -13.05
C TYR A 68 -0.09 -2.85 -11.58
N VAL A 69 0.83 -1.92 -11.29
CA VAL A 69 1.03 -1.39 -9.94
C VAL A 69 0.82 0.11 -9.96
N CYS A 70 0.00 0.61 -9.06
CA CYS A 70 -0.26 2.04 -8.93
C CYS A 70 -0.27 2.48 -7.46
N ASN A 71 -0.18 3.79 -7.25
CA ASN A 71 -0.16 4.38 -5.92
C ASN A 71 -0.98 5.69 -5.91
N ASN A 72 -1.09 6.30 -4.74
CA ASN A 72 -1.79 7.57 -4.55
C ASN A 72 -0.81 8.76 -4.55
N LYS A 73 0.09 8.81 -5.52
CA LYS A 73 1.09 9.87 -5.63
C LYS A 73 0.45 11.25 -5.56
N GLY A 74 0.94 12.07 -4.64
CA GLY A 74 0.51 13.45 -4.48
C GLY A 74 -0.78 13.66 -3.69
N CYS A 75 -1.51 12.61 -3.33
CA CYS A 75 -2.81 12.75 -2.66
C CYS A 75 -2.74 13.46 -1.31
N ASN A 76 -1.62 13.36 -0.60
CA ASN A 76 -1.42 13.97 0.73
C ASN A 76 -0.27 14.98 0.76
N ALA A 77 0.28 15.35 -0.40
CA ALA A 77 1.48 16.21 -0.46
C ALA A 77 1.25 17.56 0.21
N GLY A 78 0.10 18.20 -0.03
CA GLY A 78 -0.24 19.46 0.60
C GLY A 78 -0.36 19.37 2.12
N ALA A 79 -1.05 18.35 2.60
CA ALA A 79 -1.21 18.13 4.03
C ALA A 79 0.12 17.86 4.74
N VAL A 80 0.97 17.02 4.14
CA VAL A 80 2.29 16.72 4.68
C VAL A 80 3.16 17.97 4.72
N ALA A 81 3.15 18.78 3.66
CA ALA A 81 3.90 20.03 3.60
C ALA A 81 3.44 21.02 4.68
N GLN A 82 2.14 21.19 4.86
CA GLN A 82 1.57 22.07 5.88
C GLN A 82 1.97 21.61 7.28
N GLN A 83 1.89 20.32 7.55
CA GLN A 83 2.28 19.78 8.85
C GLN A 83 3.76 19.99 9.12
N ALA A 84 4.62 19.77 8.12
CA ALA A 84 6.05 19.99 8.25
C ALA A 84 6.37 21.46 8.58
N VAL A 85 5.76 22.40 7.85
CA VAL A 85 5.94 23.84 8.10
C VAL A 85 5.43 24.22 9.49
N LEU A 86 4.27 23.69 9.89
CA LEU A 86 3.72 23.95 11.22
C LEU A 86 4.68 23.50 12.32
N LEU A 87 5.22 22.30 12.23
CA LEU A 87 6.16 21.77 13.22
C LEU A 87 7.45 22.60 13.30
N ILE A 88 7.97 23.04 12.14
CA ILE A 88 9.16 23.90 12.08
C ILE A 88 8.87 25.23 12.81
N LEU A 89 7.74 25.87 12.51
CA LEU A 89 7.37 27.14 13.13
C LEU A 89 7.15 26.98 14.64
N MET A 90 6.51 25.89 15.07
CA MET A 90 6.29 25.60 16.50
C MET A 90 7.61 25.45 17.24
N LEU A 91 8.59 24.77 16.65
CA LEU A 91 9.92 24.61 17.25
C LEU A 91 10.66 25.94 17.32
N LEU A 92 10.65 26.73 16.25
CA LEU A 92 11.32 28.02 16.19
C LEU A 92 10.71 29.05 17.16
N ARG A 93 9.42 28.95 17.40
CA ARG A 93 8.68 29.88 18.29
C ARG A 93 8.48 29.36 19.69
N HIS A 94 8.99 28.17 20.01
CA HIS A 94 8.81 27.53 21.33
C HIS A 94 7.33 27.46 21.73
N ALA A 95 6.44 27.19 20.79
CA ALA A 95 4.99 27.31 21.02
C ALA A 95 4.43 26.34 22.05
N LEU A 96 5.11 25.24 22.35
CA LEU A 96 4.71 24.23 23.33
C LEU A 96 5.57 24.24 24.62
N GLU A 97 6.42 25.21 24.79
CA GLU A 97 7.28 25.36 25.98
C GLU A 97 6.69 26.35 26.98
#